data_40ffec3cde09c24a5e3545f2ab0004bf
#
_entry.id   40ffec3cde09c24a5e3545f2ab0004bf
#
_cell.length_a   1.000
_cell.length_b   1.000
_cell.length_c   1.000
_cell.angle_alpha   90.00
_cell.angle_beta   90.00
_cell.angle_gamma   90.00
#
_symmetry.space_group_name_H-M   'P 1'
#
loop_
_entity.id
_entity.type
_entity.pdbx_description
1 polymer ?
#
loop_
_entity_poly.entity_id
_entity_poly.type
_entity_poly.pdbx_seq_one_letter_code
_entity_poly.pdbx_strand_id
1 'polypeptide(L)'
;MSDQDIKKATRHLSQNEALIFERSSPGKKAYRLPPLDVPAVDVGKALGSVARRDLGDMPEVSEMEIIRHFTRISTWNYAIDLGMYPLGSCTMKYNARVNEFVARLRGLAEAHPYQPERISQGALRVMKVLSDCLLDITGMDAITLQPAAGAHGEMTGILLMHAYLQSKGNPRKKILIPDSAHGTNPATAAICGYAVENLKSNSHGMVDIAALESQMNEDIAGLMLTNPNTLGIFEQEIHKIADILHRKGGLLYMDGANMNALVGKTRPGDFGVDVMHLNLHKTFSTPHGGGGPGSGPVACKKILEPFLPKPVITENADGTLGFDYDRPQSVGRVRMFFGNFGMHVRALAYIMANGPNGLRQTTEDAVLNANYIRAKLNGDYELPYRSPSMHEVVFSDHLQAERGVKTGDIAKRLIDYGFHPYTVSFPLVVPGALMIEPTESESLEELDLFVDAMQSIAREAEEDPELIKTAPHTTRVSRLDETAAARKPVLRWKKEEPTAKNAKNSELVSAGELVPSGRRD
;
A
#
# COMPACT_ATOMS: atom_id res chain seq x y z
N MET A 1 -4.44 15.68 -35.27
CA MET A 1 -4.74 14.38 -35.88
C MET A 1 -6.10 13.94 -35.37
N SER A 2 -7.06 13.62 -36.23
CA SER A 2 -8.38 13.19 -35.78
C SER A 2 -8.32 11.77 -35.24
N ASP A 3 -9.20 11.39 -34.31
CA ASP A 3 -9.30 10.03 -33.74
C ASP A 3 -9.38 8.90 -34.80
N GLN A 4 -9.75 9.23 -36.05
CA GLN A 4 -9.82 8.30 -37.16
C GLN A 4 -8.45 7.96 -37.77
N ASP A 5 -7.44 8.84 -37.65
CA ASP A 5 -6.10 8.60 -38.21
C ASP A 5 -5.25 7.68 -37.34
N ILE A 6 -5.56 7.58 -36.04
CA ILE A 6 -4.83 6.75 -35.08
C ILE A 6 -5.14 5.26 -35.25
N LYS A 7 -6.24 4.89 -35.90
CA LYS A 7 -6.67 3.48 -36.04
C LYS A 7 -5.84 2.63 -37.00
N LYS A 8 -4.96 3.19 -37.81
CA LYS A 8 -4.43 2.46 -38.98
C LYS A 8 -3.03 1.86 -38.84
N ALA A 9 -2.17 2.21 -37.90
CA ALA A 9 -0.79 1.77 -38.00
C ALA A 9 0.04 1.51 -36.74
N THR A 10 -0.46 1.73 -35.53
CA THR A 10 0.42 1.87 -34.37
C THR A 10 0.05 0.99 -33.17
N ARG A 11 -0.24 -0.28 -33.40
CA ARG A 11 -0.66 -1.21 -32.34
C ARG A 11 0.33 -1.34 -31.17
N HIS A 12 1.60 -1.00 -31.36
CA HIS A 12 2.62 -1.07 -30.31
C HIS A 12 3.00 0.29 -29.73
N LEU A 13 2.69 1.38 -30.43
CA LEU A 13 3.06 2.74 -30.03
C LEU A 13 1.85 3.58 -29.60
N SER A 14 0.62 3.16 -29.93
CA SER A 14 -0.58 3.87 -29.50
C SER A 14 -1.13 3.26 -28.21
N GLN A 15 -1.46 4.10 -27.27
CA GLN A 15 -2.14 3.73 -26.03
C GLN A 15 -3.65 3.49 -26.23
N ASN A 16 -4.10 3.32 -27.47
CA ASN A 16 -5.51 3.12 -27.77
C ASN A 16 -5.84 1.62 -27.86
N GLU A 17 -6.23 1.03 -26.75
CA GLU A 17 -6.68 -0.36 -26.66
C GLU A 17 -8.20 -0.37 -26.40
N ALA A 18 -8.97 -1.05 -27.25
CA ALA A 18 -10.41 -1.23 -27.07
C ALA A 18 -10.70 -2.09 -25.83
N LEU A 19 -11.86 -1.92 -25.22
CA LEU A 19 -12.27 -2.78 -24.10
C LEU A 19 -12.37 -4.25 -24.57
N ILE A 20 -12.11 -5.17 -23.65
CA ILE A 20 -12.19 -6.61 -23.95
C ILE A 20 -13.56 -7.01 -24.48
N PHE A 21 -14.63 -6.37 -24.01
CA PHE A 21 -16.01 -6.55 -24.47
C PHE A 21 -16.23 -6.12 -25.92
N GLU A 22 -15.54 -5.07 -26.36
CA GLU A 22 -15.59 -4.56 -27.74
C GLU A 22 -14.80 -5.45 -28.72
N ARG A 23 -13.92 -6.30 -28.18
CA ARG A 23 -13.14 -7.29 -28.96
C ARG A 23 -13.86 -8.62 -29.14
N SER A 24 -14.99 -8.81 -28.47
CA SER A 24 -15.76 -10.04 -28.51
C SER A 24 -16.21 -10.38 -29.94
N SER A 25 -16.08 -11.64 -30.32
CA SER A 25 -16.59 -12.18 -31.57
C SER A 25 -17.20 -13.55 -31.31
N PRO A 26 -18.45 -13.80 -31.72
CA PRO A 26 -19.13 -15.06 -31.47
C PRO A 26 -18.33 -16.29 -31.88
N GLY A 27 -18.32 -17.30 -31.02
CA GLY A 27 -17.66 -18.59 -31.27
C GLY A 27 -16.19 -18.64 -30.90
N LYS A 28 -15.53 -17.52 -30.54
CA LYS A 28 -14.13 -17.55 -30.07
C LYS A 28 -14.07 -18.10 -28.64
N LYS A 29 -13.02 -18.89 -28.38
CA LYS A 29 -12.76 -19.48 -27.05
C LYS A 29 -11.27 -19.37 -26.71
N ALA A 30 -11.00 -19.02 -25.46
CA ALA A 30 -9.65 -18.93 -24.91
C ALA A 30 -9.27 -20.16 -24.06
N TYR A 31 -10.18 -21.08 -23.85
CA TYR A 31 -9.99 -22.22 -22.95
C TYR A 31 -10.61 -23.50 -23.52
N ARG A 32 -10.13 -24.63 -23.00
CA ARG A 32 -10.77 -25.94 -23.17
C ARG A 32 -10.95 -26.55 -21.78
N LEU A 33 -12.16 -26.94 -21.47
CA LEU A 33 -12.42 -27.70 -20.26
C LEU A 33 -11.98 -29.16 -20.47
N PRO A 34 -11.42 -29.81 -19.44
CA PRO A 34 -11.18 -31.25 -19.49
C PRO A 34 -12.51 -32.01 -19.65
N PRO A 35 -12.49 -33.26 -20.16
CA PRO A 35 -13.66 -34.13 -20.11
C PRO A 35 -14.13 -34.30 -18.67
N LEU A 36 -15.45 -34.43 -18.49
CA LEU A 36 -15.98 -34.76 -17.16
C LEU A 36 -15.54 -36.18 -16.79
N ASP A 37 -14.96 -36.32 -15.60
CA ASP A 37 -14.59 -37.58 -14.95
C ASP A 37 -15.63 -38.05 -13.93
N VAL A 38 -16.79 -37.36 -13.87
CA VAL A 38 -17.94 -37.64 -13.05
C VAL A 38 -19.21 -37.67 -13.90
N PRO A 39 -20.30 -38.32 -13.46
CA PRO A 39 -21.57 -38.32 -14.19
C PRO A 39 -22.08 -36.91 -14.47
N ALA A 40 -22.51 -36.66 -15.70
CA ALA A 40 -23.10 -35.37 -16.07
C ALA A 40 -24.42 -35.14 -15.30
N VAL A 41 -24.59 -33.97 -14.74
CA VAL A 41 -25.80 -33.53 -14.07
C VAL A 41 -26.53 -32.51 -14.93
N ASP A 42 -27.84 -32.66 -15.05
CA ASP A 42 -28.68 -31.62 -15.67
C ASP A 42 -28.75 -30.40 -14.75
N VAL A 43 -27.98 -29.36 -15.11
CA VAL A 43 -27.89 -28.10 -14.35
C VAL A 43 -29.25 -27.42 -14.21
N GLY A 44 -30.09 -27.48 -15.24
CA GLY A 44 -31.44 -26.89 -15.20
C GLY A 44 -32.34 -27.57 -14.17
N LYS A 45 -32.29 -28.91 -14.06
CA LYS A 45 -33.02 -29.66 -13.02
C LYS A 45 -32.43 -29.44 -11.62
N ALA A 46 -31.08 -29.39 -11.50
CA ALA A 46 -30.41 -29.26 -10.21
C ALA A 46 -30.61 -27.87 -9.59
N LEU A 47 -30.55 -26.82 -10.41
CA LEU A 47 -30.62 -25.42 -9.96
C LEU A 47 -32.00 -24.77 -10.15
N GLY A 48 -32.90 -25.38 -10.96
CA GLY A 48 -34.24 -24.85 -11.20
C GLY A 48 -34.25 -23.37 -11.64
N SER A 49 -35.00 -22.55 -10.93
CA SER A 49 -35.14 -21.11 -11.26
C SER A 49 -33.91 -20.27 -11.05
N VAL A 50 -32.89 -20.74 -10.33
CA VAL A 50 -31.64 -20.02 -10.10
C VAL A 50 -30.55 -20.35 -11.14
N ALA A 51 -30.85 -21.29 -12.06
CA ALA A 51 -29.95 -21.62 -13.16
C ALA A 51 -29.81 -20.43 -14.09
N ARG A 52 -28.59 -19.98 -14.31
CA ARG A 52 -28.29 -18.98 -15.34
C ARG A 52 -28.38 -19.62 -16.71
N ARG A 53 -29.17 -19.02 -17.61
CA ARG A 53 -29.39 -19.53 -18.96
C ARG A 53 -28.33 -19.15 -19.97
N ASP A 54 -27.72 -18.00 -19.74
CA ASP A 54 -26.64 -17.47 -20.58
C ASP A 54 -25.58 -16.76 -19.74
N LEU A 55 -24.46 -16.43 -20.33
CA LEU A 55 -23.38 -15.67 -19.70
C LEU A 55 -23.53 -14.15 -19.92
N GLY A 56 -24.62 -13.69 -20.54
CA GLY A 56 -24.84 -12.29 -20.88
C GLY A 56 -23.75 -11.79 -21.83
N ASP A 57 -23.26 -10.59 -21.53
CA ASP A 57 -22.24 -9.92 -22.36
C ASP A 57 -20.80 -10.34 -22.05
N MET A 58 -20.56 -11.56 -21.53
CA MET A 58 -19.19 -12.06 -21.34
C MET A 58 -18.47 -12.15 -22.70
N PRO A 59 -17.23 -11.61 -22.80
CA PRO A 59 -16.54 -11.53 -24.06
C PRO A 59 -16.07 -12.90 -24.57
N GLU A 60 -16.35 -13.19 -25.83
CA GLU A 60 -15.86 -14.35 -26.55
C GLU A 60 -14.59 -13.95 -27.32
N VAL A 61 -13.42 -14.34 -26.83
CA VAL A 61 -12.11 -13.99 -27.35
C VAL A 61 -11.19 -15.20 -27.32
N SER A 62 -10.13 -15.20 -28.14
CA SER A 62 -9.10 -16.23 -28.12
C SER A 62 -8.05 -15.95 -27.01
N GLU A 63 -7.29 -16.96 -26.62
CA GLU A 63 -6.17 -16.85 -25.67
C GLU A 63 -5.17 -15.77 -26.11
N MET A 64 -4.79 -15.78 -27.39
CA MET A 64 -3.86 -14.79 -27.94
C MET A 64 -4.41 -13.35 -27.81
N GLU A 65 -5.71 -13.14 -28.02
CA GLU A 65 -6.34 -11.83 -27.90
C GLU A 65 -6.36 -11.37 -26.44
N ILE A 66 -6.65 -12.25 -25.48
CA ILE A 66 -6.60 -11.95 -24.03
C ILE A 66 -5.17 -11.55 -23.63
N ILE A 67 -4.18 -12.38 -23.94
CA ILE A 67 -2.78 -12.13 -23.55
C ILE A 67 -2.30 -10.81 -24.13
N ARG A 68 -2.52 -10.56 -25.42
CA ARG A 68 -2.12 -9.31 -26.06
C ARG A 68 -2.83 -8.08 -25.50
N HIS A 69 -4.13 -8.21 -25.20
CA HIS A 69 -4.93 -7.13 -24.62
C HIS A 69 -4.37 -6.72 -23.25
N PHE A 70 -4.27 -7.67 -22.33
CA PHE A 70 -3.80 -7.38 -20.97
C PHE A 70 -2.31 -7.00 -20.92
N THR A 71 -1.47 -7.55 -21.80
CA THR A 71 -0.07 -7.13 -21.92
C THR A 71 0.03 -5.66 -22.33
N ARG A 72 -0.78 -5.20 -23.30
CA ARG A 72 -0.77 -3.79 -23.71
C ARG A 72 -1.30 -2.87 -22.62
N ILE A 73 -2.40 -3.25 -21.96
CA ILE A 73 -2.95 -2.47 -20.86
C ILE A 73 -1.96 -2.39 -19.68
N SER A 74 -1.24 -3.48 -19.40
CA SER A 74 -0.26 -3.49 -18.30
C SER A 74 0.85 -2.45 -18.48
N THR A 75 1.20 -2.10 -19.71
CA THR A 75 2.21 -1.05 -19.99
C THR A 75 1.71 0.37 -19.71
N TRP A 76 0.42 0.56 -19.45
CA TRP A 76 -0.12 1.86 -19.08
C TRP A 76 0.00 2.17 -17.58
N ASN A 77 0.28 1.14 -16.78
CA ASN A 77 0.47 1.29 -15.35
C ASN A 77 1.94 1.61 -15.06
N TYR A 78 2.15 2.54 -14.17
CA TYR A 78 3.47 2.75 -13.62
C TYR A 78 3.87 1.56 -12.73
N ALA A 79 5.14 1.18 -12.76
CA ALA A 79 5.67 0.08 -11.97
C ALA A 79 7.03 0.46 -11.39
N ILE A 80 7.34 -0.06 -10.21
CA ILE A 80 8.63 0.14 -9.55
C ILE A 80 9.84 -0.32 -10.40
N ASP A 81 9.61 -1.17 -11.37
CA ASP A 81 10.63 -1.61 -12.33
C ASP A 81 10.91 -0.59 -13.45
N LEU A 82 10.13 0.48 -13.55
CA LEU A 82 10.27 1.52 -14.58
C LEU A 82 11.02 2.76 -14.07
N GLY A 83 11.10 2.98 -12.77
CA GLY A 83 11.75 4.12 -12.15
C GLY A 83 11.24 4.39 -10.74
N MET A 84 11.67 5.49 -10.18
CA MET A 84 11.33 5.93 -8.83
C MET A 84 9.81 6.04 -8.62
N TYR A 85 9.33 5.53 -7.49
CA TYR A 85 7.93 5.58 -7.09
C TYR A 85 7.81 6.38 -5.77
N PRO A 86 7.71 7.72 -5.83
CA PRO A 86 7.95 8.61 -4.69
C PRO A 86 6.78 8.73 -3.72
N LEU A 87 5.90 7.74 -3.65
CA LEU A 87 4.66 7.78 -2.87
C LEU A 87 4.96 7.74 -1.37
N GLY A 88 4.86 8.88 -0.70
CA GLY A 88 5.08 9.01 0.73
C GLY A 88 4.13 8.17 1.58
N SER A 89 4.60 7.74 2.75
CA SER A 89 3.92 6.85 3.69
C SER A 89 3.63 5.42 3.17
N CYS A 90 4.11 5.07 1.98
CA CYS A 90 3.88 3.77 1.35
C CYS A 90 5.14 2.93 1.13
N THR A 91 6.33 3.49 1.31
CA THR A 91 7.65 2.84 1.12
C THR A 91 7.69 1.95 -0.12
N MET A 92 7.54 2.57 -1.29
CA MET A 92 7.53 1.89 -2.59
C MET A 92 8.94 1.59 -3.06
N LYS A 93 9.65 0.69 -2.37
CA LYS A 93 11.02 0.31 -2.77
C LYS A 93 11.03 -0.80 -3.83
N TYR A 94 12.12 -0.90 -4.56
CA TYR A 94 12.38 -2.00 -5.47
C TYR A 94 12.29 -3.35 -4.76
N ASN A 95 11.61 -4.31 -5.36
CA ASN A 95 11.49 -5.66 -4.83
C ASN A 95 12.57 -6.56 -5.42
N ALA A 96 13.55 -6.93 -4.60
CA ALA A 96 14.69 -7.75 -5.03
C ALA A 96 14.23 -9.07 -5.67
N ARG A 97 14.77 -9.41 -6.85
CA ARG A 97 14.37 -10.60 -7.61
C ARG A 97 14.64 -11.92 -6.87
N VAL A 98 15.61 -11.92 -5.97
CA VAL A 98 15.87 -13.08 -5.09
C VAL A 98 14.67 -13.42 -4.23
N ASN A 99 13.91 -12.42 -3.75
CA ASN A 99 12.71 -12.63 -2.95
C ASN A 99 11.65 -13.41 -3.73
N GLU A 100 11.45 -13.04 -5.00
CA GLU A 100 10.52 -13.73 -5.91
C GLU A 100 11.01 -15.14 -6.27
N PHE A 101 12.32 -15.30 -6.49
CA PHE A 101 12.90 -16.61 -6.78
C PHE A 101 12.66 -17.58 -5.61
N VAL A 102 12.98 -17.16 -4.38
CA VAL A 102 12.80 -18.00 -3.17
C VAL A 102 11.32 -18.32 -2.95
N ALA A 103 10.43 -17.33 -3.12
CA ALA A 103 8.98 -17.54 -2.93
C ALA A 103 8.37 -18.54 -3.93
N ARG A 104 9.01 -18.77 -5.09
CA ARG A 104 8.57 -19.72 -6.13
C ARG A 104 9.14 -21.13 -5.97
N LEU A 105 10.04 -21.35 -5.03
CA LEU A 105 10.54 -22.71 -4.74
C LEU A 105 9.37 -23.60 -4.33
N ARG A 106 9.24 -24.79 -4.96
CA ARG A 106 8.10 -25.69 -4.78
C ARG A 106 7.79 -26.01 -3.31
N GLY A 107 8.84 -26.25 -2.52
CA GLY A 107 8.70 -26.52 -1.09
C GLY A 107 8.14 -25.36 -0.26
N LEU A 108 8.07 -24.14 -0.82
CA LEU A 108 7.51 -22.95 -0.18
C LEU A 108 6.22 -22.50 -0.88
N ALA A 109 6.18 -22.53 -2.22
CA ALA A 109 5.01 -22.10 -2.99
C ALA A 109 3.82 -23.05 -2.88
N GLU A 110 4.09 -24.36 -2.73
CA GLU A 110 3.07 -25.42 -2.65
C GLU A 110 2.79 -25.85 -1.21
N ALA A 111 3.42 -25.23 -0.21
CA ALA A 111 3.22 -25.52 1.20
C ALA A 111 2.19 -24.58 1.83
N HIS A 112 1.35 -25.11 2.71
CA HIS A 112 0.46 -24.32 3.55
C HIS A 112 0.80 -24.56 5.03
N PRO A 113 0.95 -23.51 5.86
CA PRO A 113 1.32 -23.67 7.28
C PRO A 113 0.36 -24.56 8.08
N TYR A 114 -0.93 -24.61 7.74
CA TYR A 114 -1.95 -25.42 8.40
C TYR A 114 -2.07 -26.85 7.84
N GLN A 115 -1.15 -27.29 6.99
CA GLN A 115 -1.01 -28.71 6.73
C GLN A 115 -0.63 -29.45 8.05
N PRO A 116 -0.84 -30.78 8.16
CA PRO A 116 -0.42 -31.50 9.35
C PRO A 116 1.03 -31.18 9.74
N GLU A 117 1.27 -30.87 11.00
CA GLU A 117 2.56 -30.35 11.49
C GLU A 117 3.77 -31.18 11.06
N ARG A 118 3.62 -32.51 11.02
CA ARG A 118 4.68 -33.45 10.57
C ARG A 118 5.18 -33.21 9.14
N ILE A 119 4.40 -32.54 8.27
CA ILE A 119 4.77 -32.25 6.88
C ILE A 119 4.90 -30.75 6.61
N SER A 120 4.56 -29.88 7.55
CA SER A 120 4.68 -28.42 7.43
C SER A 120 5.85 -27.82 8.20
N GLN A 121 6.77 -28.66 8.72
CA GLN A 121 7.91 -28.21 9.54
C GLN A 121 8.74 -27.11 8.88
N GLY A 122 8.97 -27.20 7.56
CA GLY A 122 9.69 -26.16 6.81
C GLY A 122 8.96 -24.83 6.79
N ALA A 123 7.64 -24.84 6.58
CA ALA A 123 6.82 -23.62 6.61
C ALA A 123 6.79 -23.00 8.02
N LEU A 124 6.61 -23.83 9.06
CA LEU A 124 6.63 -23.37 10.45
C LEU A 124 8.01 -22.80 10.83
N ARG A 125 9.11 -23.42 10.35
CA ARG A 125 10.48 -22.92 10.58
C ARG A 125 10.69 -21.55 9.93
N VAL A 126 10.25 -21.34 8.69
CA VAL A 126 10.29 -20.02 8.02
C VAL A 126 9.58 -18.96 8.86
N MET A 127 8.39 -19.26 9.35
CA MET A 127 7.60 -18.32 10.17
C MET A 127 8.26 -18.07 11.53
N LYS A 128 8.82 -19.11 12.17
CA LYS A 128 9.53 -18.96 13.46
C LYS A 128 10.76 -18.08 13.30
N VAL A 129 11.61 -18.35 12.30
CA VAL A 129 12.83 -17.55 12.04
C VAL A 129 12.48 -16.11 11.68
N LEU A 130 11.43 -15.88 10.84
CA LEU A 130 10.96 -14.53 10.57
C LEU A 130 10.50 -13.82 11.85
N SER A 131 9.75 -14.51 12.70
CA SER A 131 9.31 -13.97 14.00
C SER A 131 10.49 -13.55 14.86
N ASP A 132 11.51 -14.40 14.98
CA ASP A 132 12.71 -14.11 15.77
C ASP A 132 13.47 -12.91 15.22
N CYS A 133 13.65 -12.83 13.90
CA CYS A 133 14.26 -11.66 13.26
C CYS A 133 13.48 -10.37 13.53
N LEU A 134 12.15 -10.40 13.43
CA LEU A 134 11.31 -9.21 13.66
C LEU A 134 11.32 -8.79 15.13
N LEU A 135 11.36 -9.75 16.06
CA LEU A 135 11.50 -9.47 17.50
C LEU A 135 12.85 -8.81 17.81
N ASP A 136 13.92 -9.30 17.23
CA ASP A 136 15.25 -8.69 17.41
C ASP A 136 15.32 -7.28 16.83
N ILE A 137 14.78 -7.08 15.60
CA ILE A 137 14.71 -5.77 14.93
C ILE A 137 13.91 -4.75 15.76
N THR A 138 12.83 -5.19 16.42
CA THR A 138 11.90 -4.28 17.12
C THR A 138 12.17 -4.15 18.62
N GLY A 139 12.94 -5.06 19.23
CA GLY A 139 13.13 -5.12 20.67
C GLY A 139 11.86 -5.53 21.43
N MET A 140 10.94 -6.22 20.76
CA MET A 140 9.70 -6.73 21.35
C MET A 140 9.89 -8.16 21.88
N ASP A 141 8.93 -8.63 22.71
CA ASP A 141 9.03 -9.91 23.41
C ASP A 141 8.23 -11.04 22.77
N ALA A 142 7.15 -10.70 22.06
CA ALA A 142 6.25 -11.67 21.42
C ALA A 142 5.62 -11.09 20.13
N ILE A 143 5.22 -11.97 19.20
CA ILE A 143 4.73 -11.56 17.88
C ILE A 143 3.68 -12.53 17.33
N THR A 144 2.75 -12.01 16.55
CA THR A 144 1.88 -12.78 15.65
C THR A 144 2.08 -12.38 14.20
N LEU A 145 2.10 -13.35 13.28
CA LEU A 145 2.16 -13.11 11.84
C LEU A 145 0.78 -13.20 11.17
N GLN A 146 -0.30 -13.34 11.94
CA GLN A 146 -1.64 -13.56 11.39
C GLN A 146 -2.21 -12.38 10.60
N PRO A 147 -2.05 -11.11 11.00
CA PRO A 147 -2.69 -10.00 10.31
C PRO A 147 -2.24 -9.86 8.85
N ALA A 148 -3.20 -9.57 7.97
CA ALA A 148 -3.01 -9.58 6.52
C ALA A 148 -2.40 -8.30 5.96
N ALA A 149 -2.48 -7.19 6.71
CA ALA A 149 -2.05 -5.86 6.27
C ALA A 149 -1.87 -4.94 7.48
N GLY A 150 -1.38 -3.70 7.27
CA GLY A 150 -1.19 -2.71 8.33
C GLY A 150 -2.44 -2.43 9.13
N ALA A 151 -3.54 -2.05 8.48
CA ALA A 151 -4.81 -1.76 9.16
C ALA A 151 -5.36 -2.96 9.95
N HIS A 152 -5.13 -4.18 9.49
CA HIS A 152 -5.47 -5.39 10.24
C HIS A 152 -4.52 -5.61 11.43
N GLY A 153 -3.25 -5.23 11.29
CA GLY A 153 -2.29 -5.18 12.39
C GLY A 153 -2.66 -4.11 13.42
N GLU A 154 -3.08 -2.91 12.97
CA GLU A 154 -3.60 -1.87 13.86
C GLU A 154 -4.77 -2.41 14.71
N MET A 155 -5.80 -2.97 14.06
CA MET A 155 -6.94 -3.57 14.74
C MET A 155 -6.50 -4.63 15.75
N THR A 156 -5.61 -5.53 15.37
CA THR A 156 -5.11 -6.58 16.25
C THR A 156 -4.40 -5.99 17.46
N GLY A 157 -3.53 -5.00 17.27
CA GLY A 157 -2.81 -4.33 18.36
C GLY A 157 -3.76 -3.64 19.35
N ILE A 158 -4.79 -2.96 18.85
CA ILE A 158 -5.81 -2.32 19.72
C ILE A 158 -6.64 -3.37 20.45
N LEU A 159 -6.97 -4.50 19.84
CA LEU A 159 -7.65 -5.61 20.53
C LEU A 159 -6.79 -6.20 21.66
N LEU A 160 -5.45 -6.30 21.49
CA LEU A 160 -4.55 -6.72 22.57
C LEU A 160 -4.57 -5.72 23.73
N MET A 161 -4.47 -4.41 23.45
CA MET A 161 -4.58 -3.36 24.46
C MET A 161 -5.91 -3.44 25.22
N HIS A 162 -7.02 -3.58 24.49
CA HIS A 162 -8.35 -3.71 25.08
C HIS A 162 -8.45 -4.92 26.02
N ALA A 163 -8.03 -6.10 25.54
CA ALA A 163 -8.09 -7.34 26.34
C ALA A 163 -7.22 -7.25 27.61
N TYR A 164 -6.03 -6.66 27.50
CA TYR A 164 -5.16 -6.41 28.66
C TYR A 164 -5.82 -5.47 29.69
N LEU A 165 -6.31 -4.30 29.24
CA LEU A 165 -6.94 -3.32 30.12
C LEU A 165 -8.22 -3.89 30.75
N GLN A 166 -9.01 -4.65 30.01
CA GLN A 166 -10.16 -5.38 30.52
C GLN A 166 -9.77 -6.39 31.61
N SER A 167 -8.66 -7.10 31.45
CA SER A 167 -8.14 -8.04 32.48
C SER A 167 -7.70 -7.33 33.75
N LYS A 168 -7.40 -6.01 33.68
CA LYS A 168 -7.11 -5.15 34.82
C LYS A 168 -8.35 -4.52 35.45
N GLY A 169 -9.55 -4.81 34.93
CA GLY A 169 -10.83 -4.33 35.45
C GLY A 169 -11.30 -2.98 34.91
N ASN A 170 -10.52 -2.30 34.05
CA ASN A 170 -10.92 -1.05 33.41
C ASN A 170 -10.50 -1.04 31.92
N PRO A 171 -11.37 -1.40 30.96
CA PRO A 171 -11.05 -1.40 29.54
C PRO A 171 -10.84 0.00 28.95
N ARG A 172 -11.17 1.04 29.71
CA ARG A 172 -11.12 2.45 29.28
C ARG A 172 -12.00 2.71 28.04
N LYS A 173 -12.11 3.94 27.59
CA LYS A 173 -13.11 4.30 26.55
C LYS A 173 -12.55 5.07 25.36
N LYS A 174 -11.36 5.67 25.53
CA LYS A 174 -10.80 6.60 24.57
C LYS A 174 -9.37 6.23 24.21
N ILE A 175 -8.93 6.63 23.01
CA ILE A 175 -7.54 6.57 22.57
C ILE A 175 -7.13 7.95 22.08
N LEU A 176 -5.95 8.41 22.49
CA LEU A 176 -5.31 9.60 21.94
C LEU A 176 -4.70 9.30 20.58
N ILE A 177 -4.86 10.21 19.63
CA ILE A 177 -4.29 10.10 18.30
C ILE A 177 -3.74 11.47 17.88
N PRO A 178 -2.45 11.58 17.51
CA PRO A 178 -1.89 12.83 17.00
C PRO A 178 -2.61 13.29 15.72
N ASP A 179 -2.71 14.59 15.53
CA ASP A 179 -3.31 15.21 14.35
C ASP A 179 -2.52 14.95 13.06
N SER A 180 -1.26 14.55 13.17
CA SER A 180 -0.42 14.07 12.09
C SER A 180 -0.63 12.58 11.74
N ALA A 181 -1.47 11.82 12.48
CA ALA A 181 -1.61 10.38 12.27
C ALA A 181 -2.25 10.03 10.93
N HIS A 182 -1.95 8.82 10.44
CA HIS A 182 -2.62 8.27 9.26
C HIS A 182 -4.12 8.05 9.55
N GLY A 183 -4.98 8.28 8.55
CA GLY A 183 -6.43 8.17 8.70
C GLY A 183 -6.95 6.79 9.11
N THR A 184 -6.16 5.72 8.95
CA THR A 184 -6.51 4.38 9.42
C THR A 184 -6.47 4.25 10.94
N ASN A 185 -5.63 5.03 11.64
CA ASN A 185 -5.53 4.96 13.10
C ASN A 185 -6.85 5.35 13.79
N PRO A 186 -7.47 6.53 13.52
CA PRO A 186 -8.77 6.85 14.09
C PRO A 186 -9.89 5.89 13.64
N ALA A 187 -9.86 5.43 12.39
CA ALA A 187 -10.83 4.47 11.89
C ALA A 187 -10.74 3.13 12.63
N THR A 188 -9.54 2.63 12.87
CA THR A 188 -9.29 1.40 13.64
C THR A 188 -9.72 1.54 15.10
N ALA A 189 -9.39 2.66 15.76
CA ALA A 189 -9.83 2.92 17.14
C ALA A 189 -11.36 2.87 17.24
N ALA A 190 -12.06 3.52 16.31
CA ALA A 190 -13.53 3.52 16.27
C ALA A 190 -14.12 2.12 16.03
N ILE A 191 -13.57 1.33 15.10
CA ILE A 191 -14.00 -0.06 14.83
C ILE A 191 -13.79 -0.94 16.08
N CYS A 192 -12.73 -0.70 16.84
CA CYS A 192 -12.47 -1.42 18.10
C CYS A 192 -13.28 -0.91 19.30
N GLY A 193 -14.18 0.05 19.08
CA GLY A 193 -15.10 0.55 20.11
C GLY A 193 -14.57 1.69 20.97
N TYR A 194 -13.43 2.29 20.63
CA TYR A 194 -12.87 3.45 21.31
C TYR A 194 -13.32 4.77 20.68
N ALA A 195 -13.61 5.76 21.51
CA ALA A 195 -13.72 7.14 21.07
C ALA A 195 -12.31 7.70 20.81
N VAL A 196 -12.17 8.45 19.74
CA VAL A 196 -10.91 9.12 19.38
C VAL A 196 -10.84 10.49 20.04
N GLU A 197 -9.71 10.79 20.65
CA GLU A 197 -9.41 12.11 21.19
C GLU A 197 -8.13 12.63 20.52
N ASN A 198 -8.24 13.76 19.83
CA ASN A 198 -7.12 14.31 19.06
C ASN A 198 -6.09 14.96 19.98
N LEU A 199 -4.82 14.64 19.74
CA LEU A 199 -3.67 15.26 20.35
C LEU A 199 -2.98 16.18 19.34
N LYS A 200 -2.90 17.46 19.62
CA LYS A 200 -2.27 18.43 18.71
C LYS A 200 -0.76 18.32 18.71
N SER A 201 -0.17 18.50 17.54
CA SER A 201 1.27 18.65 17.38
C SER A 201 1.73 20.04 17.84
N ASN A 202 2.98 20.11 18.31
CA ASN A 202 3.65 21.37 18.62
C ASN A 202 4.18 22.05 17.34
N SER A 203 4.79 23.22 17.47
CA SER A 203 5.35 24.00 16.34
C SER A 203 6.47 23.30 15.58
N HIS A 204 7.01 22.20 16.10
CA HIS A 204 8.06 21.39 15.47
C HIS A 204 7.49 20.14 14.76
N GLY A 205 6.17 19.97 14.74
CA GLY A 205 5.50 18.81 14.12
C GLY A 205 5.60 17.54 14.96
N MET A 206 5.84 17.62 16.26
CA MET A 206 5.93 16.52 17.21
C MET A 206 4.81 16.60 18.25
N VAL A 207 4.60 15.53 18.99
CA VAL A 207 3.62 15.49 20.08
C VAL A 207 3.88 16.61 21.11
N ASP A 208 2.84 17.35 21.46
CA ASP A 208 2.90 18.31 22.56
C ASP A 208 2.82 17.57 23.91
N ILE A 209 3.95 17.55 24.62
CA ILE A 209 4.07 16.86 25.92
C ILE A 209 3.13 17.43 26.98
N ALA A 210 2.93 18.75 27.03
CA ALA A 210 2.05 19.38 27.99
C ALA A 210 0.58 19.04 27.69
N ALA A 211 0.20 19.03 26.42
CA ALA A 211 -1.12 18.59 26.01
C ALA A 211 -1.36 17.11 26.35
N LEU A 212 -0.38 16.23 26.09
CA LEU A 212 -0.45 14.82 26.45
C LEU A 212 -0.65 14.63 27.97
N GLU A 213 0.18 15.28 28.80
CA GLU A 213 0.08 15.19 30.26
C GLU A 213 -1.30 15.62 30.79
N SER A 214 -1.87 16.70 30.22
CA SER A 214 -3.17 17.24 30.60
C SER A 214 -4.36 16.36 30.14
N GLN A 215 -4.27 15.71 28.99
CA GLN A 215 -5.35 14.90 28.46
C GLN A 215 -5.38 13.47 29.04
N MET A 216 -4.23 12.96 29.51
CA MET A 216 -4.15 11.62 30.07
C MET A 216 -4.91 11.48 31.39
N ASN A 217 -5.91 10.60 31.41
CA ASN A 217 -6.75 10.28 32.57
C ASN A 217 -7.19 8.81 32.55
N GLU A 218 -8.05 8.39 33.47
CA GLU A 218 -8.50 6.99 33.62
C GLU A 218 -9.38 6.48 32.47
N ASP A 219 -9.92 7.35 31.61
CA ASP A 219 -10.69 6.98 30.44
C ASP A 219 -9.80 6.71 29.21
N ILE A 220 -8.54 7.15 29.22
CA ILE A 220 -7.62 7.04 28.08
C ILE A 220 -6.88 5.70 28.12
N ALA A 221 -7.15 4.83 27.16
CA ALA A 221 -6.49 3.52 27.00
C ALA A 221 -5.00 3.64 26.63
N GLY A 222 -4.65 4.64 25.86
CA GLY A 222 -3.27 4.89 25.42
C GLY A 222 -3.21 5.87 24.27
N LEU A 223 -2.05 5.90 23.64
CA LEU A 223 -1.73 6.72 22.47
C LEU A 223 -1.43 5.81 21.27
N MET A 224 -2.06 6.06 20.11
CA MET A 224 -1.63 5.50 18.82
C MET A 224 -0.69 6.49 18.15
N LEU A 225 0.57 6.15 18.06
CA LEU A 225 1.63 7.01 17.54
C LEU A 225 2.32 6.36 16.34
N THR A 226 2.57 7.12 15.30
CA THR A 226 3.50 6.73 14.21
C THR A 226 4.86 7.36 14.51
N ASN A 227 5.95 6.60 14.48
CA ASN A 227 7.29 7.15 14.69
C ASN A 227 8.32 6.50 13.75
N PRO A 228 8.99 7.28 12.86
CA PRO A 228 8.76 8.71 12.60
C PRO A 228 7.32 9.00 12.18
N ASN A 229 6.83 10.18 12.50
CA ASN A 229 5.45 10.55 12.16
C ASN A 229 5.29 10.81 10.65
N THR A 230 4.07 11.08 10.20
CA THR A 230 3.76 11.30 8.78
C THR A 230 4.32 12.61 8.19
N LEU A 231 4.99 13.42 8.99
CA LEU A 231 5.79 14.56 8.52
C LEU A 231 7.24 14.15 8.22
N GLY A 232 7.58 12.87 8.40
CA GLY A 232 8.95 12.37 8.33
C GLY A 232 9.81 12.76 9.53
N ILE A 233 9.21 13.18 10.66
CA ILE A 233 9.90 13.70 11.83
C ILE A 233 9.91 12.65 12.94
N PHE A 234 11.09 12.40 13.54
CA PHE A 234 11.23 11.50 14.68
C PHE A 234 10.78 12.19 15.98
N GLU A 235 9.94 11.52 16.77
CA GLU A 235 9.49 11.97 18.08
C GLU A 235 10.63 11.93 19.11
N GLN A 236 11.33 13.05 19.29
CA GLN A 236 12.53 13.13 20.13
C GLN A 236 12.26 12.84 21.60
N GLU A 237 11.07 13.19 22.08
CA GLU A 237 10.64 13.01 23.48
C GLU A 237 9.90 11.68 23.72
N ILE A 238 10.13 10.67 22.85
CA ILE A 238 9.39 9.40 22.90
C ILE A 238 9.44 8.70 24.27
N HIS A 239 10.57 8.78 24.97
CA HIS A 239 10.70 8.23 26.33
C HIS A 239 9.77 8.94 27.32
N LYS A 240 9.65 10.27 27.25
CA LYS A 240 8.73 11.01 28.10
C LYS A 240 7.27 10.70 27.76
N ILE A 241 6.97 10.51 26.47
CA ILE A 241 5.63 10.09 26.03
C ILE A 241 5.27 8.76 26.70
N ALA A 242 6.16 7.76 26.58
CA ALA A 242 5.97 6.44 27.17
C ALA A 242 5.79 6.53 28.71
N ASP A 243 6.66 7.29 29.39
CA ASP A 243 6.62 7.46 30.84
C ASP A 243 5.30 8.09 31.33
N ILE A 244 4.78 9.10 30.62
CA ILE A 244 3.49 9.73 30.94
C ILE A 244 2.36 8.72 30.83
N LEU A 245 2.32 7.96 29.71
CA LEU A 245 1.30 6.94 29.47
C LEU A 245 1.34 5.86 30.56
N HIS A 246 2.51 5.30 30.82
CA HIS A 246 2.68 4.21 31.80
C HIS A 246 2.35 4.64 33.23
N ARG A 247 2.80 5.81 33.67
CA ARG A 247 2.45 6.37 35.00
C ARG A 247 0.95 6.55 35.20
N LYS A 248 0.23 6.85 34.14
CA LYS A 248 -1.23 7.00 34.12
C LYS A 248 -1.95 5.67 33.80
N GLY A 249 -1.21 4.54 33.64
CA GLY A 249 -1.73 3.22 33.38
C GLY A 249 -2.28 3.04 31.95
N GLY A 250 -1.91 3.90 31.01
CA GLY A 250 -2.16 3.75 29.57
C GLY A 250 -1.05 2.96 28.88
N LEU A 251 -1.24 2.66 27.61
CA LEU A 251 -0.30 1.91 26.77
C LEU A 251 0.14 2.75 25.56
N LEU A 252 1.37 2.51 25.09
CA LEU A 252 1.88 3.12 23.87
C LEU A 252 1.79 2.11 22.71
N TYR A 253 0.88 2.39 21.77
CA TYR A 253 0.82 1.70 20.49
C TYR A 253 1.65 2.47 19.45
N MET A 254 2.53 1.78 18.73
CA MET A 254 3.28 2.35 17.62
C MET A 254 2.84 1.78 16.28
N ASP A 255 2.43 2.67 15.38
CA ASP A 255 2.29 2.36 13.97
C ASP A 255 3.69 2.19 13.35
N GLY A 256 4.01 0.96 12.95
CA GLY A 256 5.32 0.59 12.40
C GLY A 256 5.40 0.72 10.87
N ALA A 257 4.49 1.49 10.24
CA ALA A 257 4.53 1.73 8.79
C ALA A 257 5.86 2.35 8.36
N ASN A 258 6.45 3.20 9.20
CA ASN A 258 7.65 3.99 8.92
C ASN A 258 8.95 3.34 9.45
N MET A 259 8.96 2.01 9.67
CA MET A 259 10.15 1.27 10.13
C MET A 259 11.35 1.40 9.20
N ASN A 260 11.18 1.79 7.94
CA ASN A 260 12.27 2.01 6.99
C ASN A 260 13.29 3.07 7.47
N ALA A 261 12.89 3.94 8.37
CA ALA A 261 13.74 4.93 9.03
C ALA A 261 14.44 4.44 10.30
N LEU A 262 14.15 3.22 10.79
CA LEU A 262 14.55 2.79 12.12
C LEU A 262 15.36 1.49 12.15
N VAL A 263 15.18 0.60 11.16
CA VAL A 263 15.78 -0.75 11.16
C VAL A 263 17.30 -0.68 11.28
N GLY A 264 17.84 -1.41 12.26
CA GLY A 264 19.28 -1.44 12.54
C GLY A 264 19.85 -0.16 13.19
N LYS A 265 19.00 0.84 13.48
CA LYS A 265 19.40 2.10 14.16
C LYS A 265 18.82 2.21 15.55
N THR A 266 17.57 1.82 15.74
CA THR A 266 16.90 1.84 17.04
C THR A 266 15.80 0.79 17.07
N ARG A 267 15.41 0.35 18.28
CA ARG A 267 14.38 -0.65 18.48
C ARG A 267 13.23 -0.06 19.27
N PRO A 268 12.01 -0.03 18.72
CA PRO A 268 10.84 0.54 19.38
C PRO A 268 10.56 0.03 20.79
N GLY A 269 10.82 -1.25 21.03
CA GLY A 269 10.67 -1.85 22.36
C GLY A 269 11.60 -1.28 23.43
N ASP A 270 12.73 -0.66 23.04
CA ASP A 270 13.70 -0.10 23.98
C ASP A 270 13.29 1.30 24.47
N PHE A 271 12.41 2.01 23.74
CA PHE A 271 11.92 3.33 24.16
C PHE A 271 10.47 3.35 24.65
N GLY A 272 9.96 2.19 25.06
CA GLY A 272 8.72 2.10 25.82
C GLY A 272 7.46 1.79 25.02
N VAL A 273 7.59 1.36 23.76
CA VAL A 273 6.43 0.87 22.99
C VAL A 273 5.95 -0.46 23.57
N ASP A 274 4.64 -0.57 23.84
CA ASP A 274 4.01 -1.78 24.38
C ASP A 274 3.55 -2.75 23.28
N VAL A 275 3.06 -2.21 22.18
CA VAL A 275 2.57 -2.97 21.02
C VAL A 275 2.77 -2.18 19.74
N MET A 276 3.10 -2.88 18.67
CA MET A 276 3.23 -2.27 17.34
C MET A 276 2.86 -3.24 16.25
N HIS A 277 2.44 -2.72 15.11
CA HIS A 277 2.38 -3.50 13.90
C HIS A 277 3.56 -3.17 12.97
N LEU A 278 3.83 -4.09 12.04
CA LEU A 278 4.81 -3.94 10.98
C LEU A 278 4.13 -4.12 9.63
N ASN A 279 4.66 -3.44 8.60
CA ASN A 279 4.23 -3.64 7.22
C ASN A 279 5.34 -4.32 6.42
N LEU A 280 5.23 -5.65 6.22
CA LEU A 280 6.26 -6.38 5.46
C LEU A 280 6.34 -5.92 4.01
N HIS A 281 5.22 -5.44 3.46
CA HIS A 281 5.12 -4.88 2.11
C HIS A 281 5.65 -3.44 1.96
N LYS A 282 6.24 -2.88 3.01
CA LYS A 282 6.96 -1.61 3.02
C LYS A 282 8.45 -1.86 3.28
N THR A 283 8.86 -1.82 4.52
CA THR A 283 10.26 -1.93 4.95
C THR A 283 10.96 -3.21 4.49
N PHE A 284 10.24 -4.34 4.44
CA PHE A 284 10.83 -5.65 4.12
C PHE A 284 10.63 -6.09 2.66
N SER A 285 10.39 -5.14 1.77
CA SER A 285 10.46 -5.34 0.31
C SER A 285 9.59 -6.47 -0.23
N THR A 286 8.36 -6.59 0.25
CA THR A 286 7.38 -7.46 -0.40
C THR A 286 6.45 -6.63 -1.28
N PRO A 287 5.91 -7.19 -2.40
CA PRO A 287 5.11 -6.41 -3.32
C PRO A 287 3.79 -5.92 -2.69
N HIS A 288 3.33 -4.73 -3.08
CA HIS A 288 2.00 -4.22 -2.73
C HIS A 288 0.87 -4.90 -3.51
N GLY A 289 1.16 -5.41 -4.70
CA GLY A 289 0.30 -6.28 -5.49
C GLY A 289 -1.00 -5.65 -6.00
N GLY A 290 -1.09 -4.33 -6.12
CA GLY A 290 -2.27 -3.66 -6.68
C GLY A 290 -3.56 -3.86 -5.87
N GLY A 291 -3.48 -3.78 -4.55
CA GLY A 291 -4.62 -3.99 -3.64
C GLY A 291 -4.71 -5.41 -3.09
N GLY A 292 -3.62 -6.11 -3.06
CA GLY A 292 -3.54 -7.52 -2.69
C GLY A 292 -2.60 -7.82 -1.55
N PRO A 293 -1.58 -8.63 -1.82
CA PRO A 293 -0.86 -9.34 -0.79
C PRO A 293 -0.08 -8.39 0.11
N GLY A 294 -0.54 -8.20 1.32
CA GLY A 294 0.20 -7.52 2.37
C GLY A 294 0.55 -8.47 3.50
N SER A 295 1.19 -7.95 4.53
CA SER A 295 1.33 -8.62 5.81
C SER A 295 1.57 -7.57 6.89
N GLY A 296 0.88 -7.74 8.02
CA GLY A 296 0.89 -6.80 9.14
C GLY A 296 1.18 -7.48 10.47
N PRO A 297 2.37 -8.11 10.66
CA PRO A 297 2.74 -8.70 11.94
C PRO A 297 2.53 -7.72 13.09
N VAL A 298 2.11 -8.24 14.26
CA VAL A 298 1.96 -7.46 15.48
C VAL A 298 2.90 -8.00 16.54
N ALA A 299 3.82 -7.14 16.97
CA ALA A 299 4.77 -7.43 18.03
C ALA A 299 4.38 -6.66 19.32
N CYS A 300 4.63 -7.25 20.46
CA CYS A 300 4.25 -6.67 21.75
C CYS A 300 5.21 -7.03 22.87
N LYS A 301 5.12 -6.26 23.98
CA LYS A 301 5.83 -6.55 25.22
C LYS A 301 5.17 -7.73 25.94
N LYS A 302 5.93 -8.36 26.84
CA LYS A 302 5.56 -9.56 27.60
C LYS A 302 4.19 -9.48 28.26
N ILE A 303 3.79 -8.29 28.73
CA ILE A 303 2.50 -8.10 29.40
C ILE A 303 1.30 -8.34 28.50
N LEU A 304 1.48 -8.23 27.18
CA LEU A 304 0.43 -8.42 26.16
C LEU A 304 0.48 -9.81 25.49
N GLU A 305 1.55 -10.58 25.68
CA GLU A 305 1.73 -11.91 25.08
C GLU A 305 0.54 -12.85 25.33
N PRO A 306 -0.06 -12.94 26.55
CA PRO A 306 -1.15 -13.88 26.80
C PRO A 306 -2.38 -13.65 25.91
N PHE A 307 -2.53 -12.43 25.41
CA PHE A 307 -3.67 -12.01 24.59
C PHE A 307 -3.47 -12.19 23.08
N LEU A 308 -2.25 -12.59 22.64
CA LEU A 308 -1.95 -12.80 21.22
C LEU A 308 -2.97 -13.72 20.55
N PRO A 309 -3.30 -13.46 19.26
CA PRO A 309 -4.17 -14.34 18.48
C PRO A 309 -3.67 -15.79 18.47
N LYS A 310 -4.59 -16.72 18.65
CA LYS A 310 -4.28 -18.15 18.57
C LYS A 310 -4.52 -18.72 17.17
N PRO A 311 -3.74 -19.75 16.74
CA PRO A 311 -2.66 -20.38 17.47
C PRO A 311 -1.38 -19.55 17.46
N VAL A 312 -0.44 -19.91 18.34
CA VAL A 312 0.93 -19.40 18.35
C VAL A 312 1.86 -20.55 17.95
N ILE A 313 2.94 -20.26 17.22
CA ILE A 313 3.95 -21.26 16.88
C ILE A 313 4.81 -21.52 18.12
N THR A 314 4.95 -22.80 18.49
CA THR A 314 5.74 -23.26 19.64
C THR A 314 6.74 -24.31 19.19
N GLU A 315 7.84 -24.45 19.94
CA GLU A 315 8.84 -25.49 19.75
C GLU A 315 8.63 -26.58 20.82
N ASN A 316 8.47 -27.82 20.38
CA ASN A 316 8.32 -29.00 21.22
C ASN A 316 9.68 -29.42 21.79
N ALA A 317 9.67 -30.30 22.80
CA ALA A 317 10.87 -30.79 23.45
C ALA A 317 11.83 -31.56 22.51
N ASP A 318 11.31 -32.11 21.41
CA ASP A 318 12.08 -32.81 20.38
C ASP A 318 12.59 -31.87 19.25
N GLY A 319 12.40 -30.56 19.39
CA GLY A 319 12.81 -29.55 18.42
C GLY A 319 11.87 -29.41 17.21
N THR A 320 10.76 -30.14 17.15
CA THR A 320 9.72 -29.95 16.16
C THR A 320 8.88 -28.72 16.49
N LEU A 321 8.29 -28.11 15.46
CA LEU A 321 7.40 -26.96 15.63
C LEU A 321 5.95 -27.40 15.54
N GLY A 322 5.11 -26.80 16.37
CA GLY A 322 3.67 -27.03 16.41
C GLY A 322 2.88 -25.73 16.65
N PHE A 323 1.58 -25.88 16.73
CA PHE A 323 0.66 -24.80 17.04
C PHE A 323 0.05 -24.96 18.43
N ASP A 324 0.25 -23.97 19.29
CA ASP A 324 -0.41 -23.87 20.59
C ASP A 324 -1.77 -23.15 20.43
N TYR A 325 -2.85 -23.89 20.70
CA TYR A 325 -4.23 -23.41 20.73
C TYR A 325 -4.75 -23.15 22.15
N ASP A 326 -4.06 -23.64 23.18
CA ASP A 326 -4.47 -23.51 24.59
C ASP A 326 -4.06 -22.16 25.16
N ARG A 327 -4.73 -21.12 24.69
CA ARG A 327 -4.48 -19.72 25.08
C ARG A 327 -5.80 -19.08 25.53
N PRO A 328 -6.18 -19.28 26.81
CA PRO A 328 -7.49 -18.88 27.30
C PRO A 328 -7.72 -17.36 27.31
N GLN A 329 -6.67 -16.55 27.41
CA GLN A 329 -6.77 -15.08 27.39
C GLN A 329 -6.64 -14.48 25.98
N SER A 330 -6.39 -15.31 24.95
CA SER A 330 -6.23 -14.85 23.55
C SER A 330 -7.46 -14.08 23.07
N VAL A 331 -7.25 -13.03 22.29
CA VAL A 331 -8.32 -12.33 21.56
C VAL A 331 -8.98 -13.19 20.48
N GLY A 332 -8.56 -14.45 20.35
CA GLY A 332 -9.10 -15.38 19.39
C GLY A 332 -8.30 -15.41 18.09
N ARG A 333 -8.94 -15.85 17.02
CA ARG A 333 -8.35 -15.91 15.70
C ARG A 333 -8.72 -14.64 14.93
N VAL A 334 -7.73 -13.87 14.48
CA VAL A 334 -7.98 -12.64 13.70
C VAL A 334 -8.02 -12.89 12.20
N ARG A 335 -7.54 -14.06 11.75
CA ARG A 335 -7.61 -14.48 10.36
C ARG A 335 -7.78 -16.00 10.24
N MET A 336 -8.50 -16.45 9.19
CA MET A 336 -8.74 -17.87 8.94
C MET A 336 -7.44 -18.63 8.60
N PHE A 337 -6.56 -18.05 7.74
CA PHE A 337 -5.22 -18.54 7.44
C PHE A 337 -4.19 -17.81 8.29
N PHE A 338 -3.03 -18.42 8.52
CA PHE A 338 -1.97 -17.82 9.32
C PHE A 338 -1.16 -16.80 8.51
N GLY A 339 -1.76 -15.64 8.25
CA GLY A 339 -1.16 -14.58 7.45
C GLY A 339 -1.06 -14.92 5.95
N ASN A 340 -0.20 -14.20 5.25
CA ASN A 340 0.13 -14.42 3.85
C ASN A 340 1.51 -15.08 3.76
N PHE A 341 1.56 -16.41 3.78
CA PHE A 341 2.83 -17.17 3.89
C PHE A 341 3.86 -16.76 2.81
N GLY A 342 3.43 -16.57 1.57
CA GLY A 342 4.34 -16.11 0.51
C GLY A 342 4.97 -14.73 0.79
N MET A 343 4.33 -13.87 1.58
CA MET A 343 4.92 -12.60 2.03
C MET A 343 5.93 -12.84 3.16
N HIS A 344 5.65 -13.77 4.06
CA HIS A 344 6.61 -14.16 5.10
C HIS A 344 7.91 -14.68 4.49
N VAL A 345 7.81 -15.51 3.44
CA VAL A 345 8.97 -16.03 2.70
C VAL A 345 9.80 -14.91 2.08
N ARG A 346 9.13 -13.95 1.39
CA ARG A 346 9.81 -12.82 0.74
C ARG A 346 10.52 -11.91 1.75
N ALA A 347 9.82 -11.56 2.84
CA ALA A 347 10.40 -10.74 3.89
C ALA A 347 11.61 -11.41 4.56
N LEU A 348 11.52 -12.71 4.85
CA LEU A 348 12.66 -13.45 5.39
C LEU A 348 13.83 -13.49 4.42
N ALA A 349 13.57 -13.74 3.13
CA ALA A 349 14.61 -13.71 2.09
C ALA A 349 15.31 -12.35 2.03
N TYR A 350 14.55 -11.25 2.10
CA TYR A 350 15.09 -9.89 2.15
C TYR A 350 15.96 -9.66 3.40
N ILE A 351 15.49 -10.04 4.57
CA ILE A 351 16.22 -9.91 5.83
C ILE A 351 17.54 -10.70 5.78
N MET A 352 17.48 -11.94 5.32
CA MET A 352 18.66 -12.81 5.23
C MET A 352 19.67 -12.33 4.18
N ALA A 353 19.21 -11.82 3.04
CA ALA A 353 20.08 -11.31 1.98
C ALA A 353 20.84 -10.06 2.40
N ASN A 354 20.21 -9.17 3.15
CA ASN A 354 20.84 -7.95 3.66
C ASN A 354 21.71 -8.20 4.92
N GLY A 355 21.26 -9.08 5.79
CA GLY A 355 21.87 -9.24 7.11
C GLY A 355 21.79 -7.96 7.96
N PRO A 356 22.37 -7.95 9.17
CA PRO A 356 22.25 -6.81 10.09
C PRO A 356 22.89 -5.52 9.55
N ASN A 357 24.03 -5.63 8.87
CA ASN A 357 24.73 -4.48 8.29
C ASN A 357 23.98 -3.90 7.09
N GLY A 358 23.48 -4.75 6.19
CA GLY A 358 22.66 -4.31 5.05
C GLY A 358 21.36 -3.66 5.50
N LEU A 359 20.65 -4.21 6.47
CA LEU A 359 19.43 -3.62 7.02
C LEU A 359 19.69 -2.24 7.65
N ARG A 360 20.81 -2.05 8.34
CA ARG A 360 21.21 -0.74 8.84
C ARG A 360 21.49 0.23 7.68
N GLN A 361 22.20 -0.22 6.66
CA GLN A 361 22.53 0.58 5.48
C GLN A 361 21.27 1.02 4.75
N THR A 362 20.25 0.16 4.58
CA THR A 362 18.99 0.56 3.93
C THR A 362 18.33 1.74 4.65
N THR A 363 18.36 1.76 5.98
CA THR A 363 17.82 2.89 6.76
C THR A 363 18.65 4.16 6.56
N GLU A 364 19.98 4.05 6.59
CA GLU A 364 20.89 5.19 6.41
C GLU A 364 20.69 5.81 5.02
N ASP A 365 20.62 4.99 3.97
CA ASP A 365 20.42 5.44 2.60
C ASP A 365 19.01 6.03 2.38
N ALA A 366 17.98 5.46 2.98
CA ALA A 366 16.63 6.01 2.90
C ALA A 366 16.55 7.43 3.50
N VAL A 367 17.18 7.63 4.66
CA VAL A 367 17.26 8.96 5.30
C VAL A 367 18.11 9.92 4.49
N LEU A 368 19.23 9.46 3.93
CA LEU A 368 20.09 10.27 3.08
C LEU A 368 19.35 10.75 1.83
N ASN A 369 18.67 9.85 1.12
CA ASN A 369 17.94 10.15 -0.11
C ASN A 369 16.78 11.15 0.13
N ALA A 370 16.03 10.99 1.22
CA ALA A 370 14.98 11.95 1.58
C ALA A 370 15.54 13.34 1.88
N ASN A 371 16.65 13.43 2.60
CA ASN A 371 17.30 14.70 2.91
C ASN A 371 18.01 15.31 1.68
N TYR A 372 18.45 14.49 0.73
CA TYR A 372 18.95 14.98 -0.55
C TYR A 372 17.84 15.73 -1.33
N ILE A 373 16.68 15.10 -1.51
CA ILE A 373 15.51 15.76 -2.14
C ILE A 373 15.10 17.00 -1.36
N ARG A 374 15.05 16.91 -0.02
CA ARG A 374 14.76 18.05 0.84
C ARG A 374 15.66 19.23 0.59
N ALA A 375 16.96 18.99 0.50
CA ALA A 375 17.96 20.05 0.28
C ALA A 375 17.85 20.66 -1.12
N LYS A 376 17.59 19.84 -2.13
CA LYS A 376 17.51 20.27 -3.54
C LYS A 376 16.25 21.06 -3.86
N LEU A 377 15.10 20.70 -3.27
CA LEU A 377 13.81 21.36 -3.52
C LEU A 377 13.51 22.50 -2.53
N ASN A 378 14.39 22.72 -1.54
CA ASN A 378 14.20 23.80 -0.58
C ASN A 378 14.34 25.17 -1.27
N GLY A 379 13.26 25.94 -1.27
CA GLY A 379 13.17 27.23 -1.98
C GLY A 379 12.28 27.17 -3.22
N ASP A 380 12.20 26.03 -3.91
CA ASP A 380 11.25 25.81 -5.01
C ASP A 380 9.85 25.45 -4.45
N TYR A 381 9.81 24.79 -3.30
CA TYR A 381 8.59 24.44 -2.54
C TYR A 381 8.77 24.87 -1.08
N GLU A 382 7.66 25.26 -0.43
CA GLU A 382 7.68 25.58 0.99
C GLU A 382 7.91 24.32 1.84
N LEU A 383 8.81 24.44 2.83
CA LEU A 383 9.05 23.43 3.85
C LEU A 383 8.39 23.88 5.17
N PRO A 384 7.17 23.40 5.50
CA PRO A 384 6.39 23.88 6.64
C PRO A 384 7.05 23.61 7.99
N TYR A 385 7.74 22.47 8.10
CA TYR A 385 8.47 22.07 9.30
C TYR A 385 9.97 21.98 9.00
N ARG A 386 10.77 22.69 9.80
CA ARG A 386 12.24 22.73 9.63
C ARG A 386 12.98 21.65 10.41
N SER A 387 12.27 20.84 11.20
CA SER A 387 12.84 19.68 11.88
C SER A 387 13.55 18.74 10.91
N PRO A 388 14.62 18.03 11.31
CA PRO A 388 15.28 17.06 10.43
C PRO A 388 14.31 16.01 9.92
N SER A 389 14.35 15.74 8.62
CA SER A 389 13.55 14.67 8.00
C SER A 389 14.25 13.33 8.16
N MET A 390 13.44 12.30 8.37
CA MET A 390 13.90 10.91 8.36
C MET A 390 13.82 10.36 6.91
N HIS A 391 13.08 9.31 6.64
CA HIS A 391 13.00 8.62 5.35
C HIS A 391 12.07 9.27 4.31
N GLU A 392 11.31 10.26 4.71
CA GLU A 392 10.38 11.01 3.86
C GLU A 392 10.40 12.51 4.19
N VAL A 393 9.96 13.33 3.23
CA VAL A 393 9.87 14.78 3.38
C VAL A 393 8.51 15.28 2.92
N VAL A 394 7.97 16.27 3.63
CA VAL A 394 6.69 16.90 3.31
C VAL A 394 6.93 18.37 2.98
N PHE A 395 6.60 18.75 1.74
CA PHE A 395 6.51 20.12 1.29
C PHE A 395 5.05 20.58 1.23
N SER A 396 4.84 21.87 0.99
CA SER A 396 3.54 22.48 0.72
C SER A 396 3.55 23.15 -0.65
N ASP A 397 2.39 23.19 -1.31
CA ASP A 397 2.18 23.93 -2.56
C ASP A 397 1.99 25.45 -2.36
N HIS A 398 2.25 25.97 -1.16
CA HIS A 398 1.93 27.35 -0.78
C HIS A 398 2.46 28.37 -1.79
N LEU A 399 3.70 28.22 -2.26
CA LEU A 399 4.31 29.12 -3.24
C LEU A 399 3.59 29.06 -4.59
N GLN A 400 3.22 27.85 -5.05
CA GLN A 400 2.54 27.63 -6.33
C GLN A 400 1.05 28.00 -6.23
N ALA A 401 0.45 27.89 -5.05
CA ALA A 401 -0.96 28.24 -4.81
C ALA A 401 -1.22 29.74 -5.00
N GLU A 402 -0.23 30.61 -4.82
CA GLU A 402 -0.31 32.04 -5.15
C GLU A 402 -0.59 32.29 -6.64
N ARG A 403 -0.21 31.34 -7.50
CA ARG A 403 -0.48 31.33 -8.95
C ARG A 403 -1.73 30.49 -9.30
N GLY A 404 -2.45 29.99 -8.30
CA GLY A 404 -3.63 29.14 -8.46
C GLY A 404 -3.31 27.69 -8.84
N VAL A 405 -2.04 27.26 -8.72
CA VAL A 405 -1.60 25.88 -8.96
C VAL A 405 -1.60 25.12 -7.63
N LYS A 406 -2.31 23.99 -7.57
CA LYS A 406 -2.46 23.16 -6.38
C LYS A 406 -1.62 21.90 -6.46
N THR A 407 -1.36 21.27 -5.31
CA THR A 407 -0.62 20.01 -5.22
C THR A 407 -1.15 18.92 -6.16
N GLY A 408 -2.49 18.83 -6.37
CA GLY A 408 -3.08 17.91 -7.34
C GLY A 408 -2.76 18.24 -8.80
N ASP A 409 -2.53 19.50 -9.13
CA ASP A 409 -2.13 19.94 -10.47
C ASP A 409 -0.66 19.60 -10.72
N ILE A 410 0.21 19.87 -9.73
CA ILE A 410 1.62 19.49 -9.73
C ILE A 410 1.77 17.97 -9.92
N ALA A 411 0.99 17.18 -9.17
CA ALA A 411 0.98 15.72 -9.28
C ALA A 411 0.61 15.25 -10.69
N LYS A 412 -0.39 15.87 -11.33
CA LYS A 412 -0.78 15.53 -12.70
C LYS A 412 0.27 15.96 -13.73
N ARG A 413 0.95 17.09 -13.50
CA ARG A 413 2.06 17.51 -14.36
C ARG A 413 3.28 16.60 -14.23
N LEU A 414 3.55 16.07 -13.04
CA LEU A 414 4.63 15.11 -12.80
C LEU A 414 4.45 13.81 -13.61
N ILE A 415 3.20 13.40 -13.89
CA ILE A 415 2.90 12.28 -14.81
C ILE A 415 3.43 12.56 -16.22
N ASP A 416 3.35 13.80 -16.71
CA ASP A 416 3.88 14.18 -18.03
C ASP A 416 5.41 14.09 -18.09
N TYR A 417 6.09 14.23 -16.94
CA TYR A 417 7.53 14.01 -16.79
C TYR A 417 7.90 12.52 -16.62
N GLY A 418 6.90 11.62 -16.62
CA GLY A 418 7.12 10.17 -16.57
C GLY A 418 7.23 9.58 -15.17
N PHE A 419 6.91 10.32 -14.12
CA PHE A 419 6.94 9.84 -12.75
C PHE A 419 5.54 9.49 -12.23
N HIS A 420 5.48 8.51 -11.33
CA HIS A 420 4.32 8.36 -10.46
C HIS A 420 4.27 9.55 -9.48
N PRO A 421 3.09 10.14 -9.21
CA PRO A 421 3.01 11.23 -8.26
C PRO A 421 3.34 10.81 -6.82
N TYR A 422 3.79 11.80 -6.04
CA TYR A 422 3.90 11.72 -4.59
C TYR A 422 2.52 11.59 -3.91
N THR A 423 2.48 11.43 -2.58
CA THR A 423 1.20 11.42 -1.84
C THR A 423 0.66 12.85 -1.73
N VAL A 424 -0.53 13.04 -2.30
CA VAL A 424 -1.18 14.35 -2.49
C VAL A 424 -2.05 14.69 -1.28
N SER A 425 -1.95 15.94 -0.79
CA SER A 425 -2.81 16.50 0.27
C SER A 425 -2.79 15.70 1.59
N PHE A 426 -1.70 15.06 1.89
CA PHE A 426 -1.48 14.33 3.14
C PHE A 426 -0.02 14.54 3.62
N PRO A 427 0.21 14.70 4.93
CA PRO A 427 -0.73 14.69 6.06
C PRO A 427 -1.61 15.95 6.14
N LEU A 428 -2.79 15.81 6.75
CA LEU A 428 -3.80 16.87 6.78
C LEU A 428 -3.38 18.14 7.56
N VAL A 429 -2.39 18.02 8.43
CA VAL A 429 -1.81 19.16 9.18
C VAL A 429 -1.02 20.12 8.29
N VAL A 430 -0.71 19.71 7.05
CA VAL A 430 -0.05 20.55 6.05
C VAL A 430 -1.02 20.81 4.90
N PRO A 431 -1.58 22.03 4.79
CA PRO A 431 -2.37 22.39 3.62
C PRO A 431 -1.54 22.27 2.33
N GLY A 432 -2.12 21.67 1.29
CA GLY A 432 -1.45 21.48 0.01
C GLY A 432 -0.20 20.60 0.07
N ALA A 433 -0.18 19.61 0.96
CA ALA A 433 0.97 18.75 1.19
C ALA A 433 1.40 17.97 -0.05
N LEU A 434 2.73 17.91 -0.24
CA LEU A 434 3.46 17.05 -1.16
C LEU A 434 4.35 16.15 -0.31
N MET A 435 3.96 14.88 -0.13
CA MET A 435 4.70 13.93 0.70
C MET A 435 5.50 12.98 -0.19
N ILE A 436 6.81 13.01 -0.05
CA ILE A 436 7.78 12.32 -0.91
C ILE A 436 8.62 11.36 -0.09
N GLU A 437 8.59 10.07 -0.45
CA GLU A 437 9.46 9.03 0.10
C GLU A 437 10.26 8.38 -1.04
N PRO A 438 11.55 8.69 -1.21
CA PRO A 438 12.35 8.14 -2.30
C PRO A 438 12.74 6.68 -2.10
N THR A 439 12.80 6.20 -0.88
CA THR A 439 13.40 4.95 -0.42
C THR A 439 14.93 4.87 -0.59
N GLU A 440 15.54 3.80 -0.09
CA GLU A 440 16.98 3.53 -0.25
C GLU A 440 17.32 2.91 -1.60
N SER A 441 16.33 2.40 -2.32
CA SER A 441 16.59 1.63 -3.55
C SER A 441 16.89 2.51 -4.77
N GLU A 442 16.68 3.82 -4.64
CA GLU A 442 16.87 4.74 -5.76
C GLU A 442 18.34 5.19 -5.90
N SER A 443 18.78 5.28 -7.16
CA SER A 443 20.10 5.80 -7.49
C SER A 443 20.11 7.33 -7.43
N LEU A 444 21.31 7.92 -7.32
CA LEU A 444 21.46 9.37 -7.39
C LEU A 444 20.93 9.95 -8.71
N GLU A 445 21.11 9.21 -9.82
CA GLU A 445 20.59 9.59 -11.14
C GLU A 445 19.06 9.70 -11.15
N GLU A 446 18.35 8.71 -10.57
CA GLU A 446 16.89 8.75 -10.46
C GLU A 446 16.41 9.88 -9.55
N LEU A 447 17.13 10.15 -8.46
CA LEU A 447 16.82 11.27 -7.57
C LEU A 447 17.02 12.62 -8.28
N ASP A 448 18.10 12.78 -9.06
CA ASP A 448 18.35 13.98 -9.84
C ASP A 448 17.28 14.22 -10.91
N LEU A 449 16.89 13.17 -11.65
CA LEU A 449 15.80 13.25 -12.63
C LEU A 449 14.47 13.69 -12.00
N PHE A 450 14.16 13.16 -10.83
CA PHE A 450 12.96 13.55 -10.08
C PHE A 450 13.04 15.02 -9.61
N VAL A 451 14.19 15.43 -9.07
CA VAL A 451 14.44 16.81 -8.63
C VAL A 451 14.32 17.78 -9.82
N ASP A 452 14.94 17.47 -10.95
CA ASP A 452 14.86 18.28 -12.17
C ASP A 452 13.42 18.44 -12.68
N ALA A 453 12.61 17.37 -12.62
CA ALA A 453 11.21 17.42 -12.97
C ALA A 453 10.44 18.35 -12.01
N MET A 454 10.61 18.20 -10.71
CA MET A 454 9.95 19.03 -9.70
C MET A 454 10.35 20.51 -9.82
N GLN A 455 11.63 20.80 -10.03
CA GLN A 455 12.12 22.16 -10.26
C GLN A 455 11.56 22.77 -11.56
N SER A 456 11.44 21.97 -12.61
CA SER A 456 10.83 22.41 -13.86
C SER A 456 9.36 22.77 -13.66
N ILE A 457 8.62 21.94 -12.92
CA ILE A 457 7.21 22.23 -12.58
C ILE A 457 7.07 23.48 -11.72
N ALA A 458 8.01 23.73 -10.79
CA ALA A 458 8.01 24.97 -10.01
C ALA A 458 8.19 26.21 -10.90
N ARG A 459 9.12 26.17 -11.87
CA ARG A 459 9.29 27.24 -12.87
C ARG A 459 8.06 27.41 -13.77
N GLU A 460 7.52 26.32 -14.28
CA GLU A 460 6.30 26.33 -15.08
C GLU A 460 5.11 26.95 -14.31
N ALA A 461 5.03 26.75 -12.99
CA ALA A 461 3.99 27.37 -12.17
C ALA A 461 4.09 28.90 -12.14
N GLU A 462 5.29 29.46 -12.29
CA GLU A 462 5.51 30.89 -12.37
C GLU A 462 5.29 31.44 -13.79
N GLU A 463 5.79 30.72 -14.81
CA GLU A 463 5.84 31.18 -16.20
C GLU A 463 4.52 30.92 -16.95
N ASP A 464 3.92 29.74 -16.79
CA ASP A 464 2.67 29.30 -17.45
C ASP A 464 1.83 28.39 -16.54
N PRO A 465 1.13 28.94 -15.54
CA PRO A 465 0.29 28.15 -14.64
C PRO A 465 -0.78 27.29 -15.33
N GLU A 466 -1.28 27.72 -16.51
CA GLU A 466 -2.29 26.98 -17.25
C GLU A 466 -1.78 25.67 -17.81
N LEU A 467 -0.50 25.59 -18.17
CA LEU A 467 0.15 24.35 -18.57
C LEU A 467 0.02 23.27 -17.48
N ILE A 468 0.19 23.64 -16.20
CA ILE A 468 0.07 22.70 -15.09
C ILE A 468 -1.40 22.38 -14.78
N LYS A 469 -2.26 23.38 -14.78
CA LYS A 469 -3.70 23.21 -14.49
C LYS A 469 -4.42 22.33 -15.51
N THR A 470 -3.92 22.24 -16.73
CA THR A 470 -4.50 21.41 -17.80
C THR A 470 -3.84 20.03 -17.93
N ALA A 471 -2.71 19.78 -17.24
CA ALA A 471 -2.03 18.48 -17.22
C ALA A 471 -2.93 17.35 -16.66
N PRO A 472 -2.70 16.06 -17.02
CA PRO A 472 -1.62 15.57 -17.87
C PRO A 472 -1.95 15.71 -19.37
N HIS A 473 -0.90 15.87 -20.21
CA HIS A 473 -1.02 16.07 -21.65
C HIS A 473 -0.54 14.86 -22.47
N THR A 474 0.34 14.05 -21.89
CA THR A 474 1.00 12.92 -22.59
C THR A 474 0.27 11.59 -22.40
N THR A 475 -0.69 11.52 -21.50
CA THR A 475 -1.46 10.32 -21.19
C THR A 475 -2.68 10.16 -22.11
N ARG A 476 -3.22 8.94 -22.20
CA ARG A 476 -4.40 8.61 -23.00
C ARG A 476 -5.64 9.44 -22.59
N VAL A 477 -5.81 9.66 -21.30
CA VAL A 477 -6.88 10.45 -20.74
C VAL A 477 -6.28 11.62 -19.97
N SER A 478 -6.86 12.79 -20.14
CA SER A 478 -6.47 13.96 -19.38
C SER A 478 -7.18 13.98 -18.01
N ARG A 479 -7.69 15.12 -17.59
CA ARG A 479 -8.42 15.24 -16.32
C ARG A 479 -9.73 14.49 -16.35
N LEU A 480 -9.95 13.69 -15.29
CA LEU A 480 -11.19 12.95 -15.08
C LEU A 480 -12.14 13.77 -14.19
N ASP A 481 -13.44 13.52 -14.33
CA ASP A 481 -14.44 14.02 -13.38
C ASP A 481 -14.43 13.16 -12.11
N GLU A 482 -13.50 13.47 -11.21
CA GLU A 482 -13.31 12.76 -9.95
C GLU A 482 -14.55 12.83 -9.05
N THR A 483 -15.30 13.94 -9.14
CA THR A 483 -16.54 14.14 -8.37
C THR A 483 -17.64 13.20 -8.85
N ALA A 484 -17.83 13.08 -10.16
CA ALA A 484 -18.80 12.15 -10.73
C ALA A 484 -18.39 10.71 -10.45
N ALA A 485 -17.10 10.37 -10.59
CA ALA A 485 -16.58 9.04 -10.29
C ALA A 485 -16.80 8.61 -8.83
N ALA A 486 -16.64 9.54 -7.88
CA ALA A 486 -16.87 9.26 -6.46
C ALA A 486 -18.36 9.19 -6.08
N ARG A 487 -19.19 10.11 -6.61
CA ARG A 487 -20.59 10.27 -6.20
C ARG A 487 -21.58 9.42 -6.99
N LYS A 488 -21.26 9.13 -8.25
CA LYS A 488 -22.14 8.41 -9.20
C LYS A 488 -21.32 7.37 -10.00
N PRO A 489 -20.69 6.38 -9.33
CA PRO A 489 -19.82 5.44 -10.02
C PRO A 489 -20.62 4.56 -10.98
N VAL A 490 -20.13 4.40 -12.21
CA VAL A 490 -20.65 3.42 -13.17
C VAL A 490 -19.83 2.13 -13.01
N LEU A 491 -20.40 1.15 -12.30
CA LEU A 491 -19.69 -0.06 -11.89
C LEU A 491 -19.78 -1.22 -12.90
N ARG A 492 -20.59 -1.08 -13.95
CA ARG A 492 -20.78 -2.11 -14.97
C ARG A 492 -20.67 -1.52 -16.35
N TRP A 493 -19.91 -2.18 -17.22
CA TRP A 493 -19.96 -1.89 -18.64
C TRP A 493 -21.36 -2.24 -19.19
N LYS A 494 -21.86 -1.39 -20.07
CA LYS A 494 -23.09 -1.64 -20.84
C LYS A 494 -22.74 -1.39 -22.31
N LYS A 495 -23.18 -2.28 -23.17
CA LYS A 495 -23.10 -2.07 -24.61
C LYS A 495 -23.92 -0.82 -24.96
N GLU A 496 -23.28 0.17 -25.56
CA GLU A 496 -24.03 1.34 -26.03
C GLU A 496 -24.96 0.89 -27.16
N GLU A 497 -26.24 1.18 -27.03
CA GLU A 497 -27.14 1.08 -28.17
C GLU A 497 -26.73 2.13 -29.20
N PRO A 498 -26.71 1.78 -30.51
CA PRO A 498 -26.32 2.75 -31.54
C PRO A 498 -27.30 3.94 -31.49
N THR A 499 -26.85 5.05 -30.96
CA THR A 499 -27.61 6.30 -31.09
C THR A 499 -27.59 6.71 -32.56
N ALA A 500 -28.64 7.41 -33.03
CA ALA A 500 -28.76 7.84 -34.43
C ALA A 500 -27.54 8.64 -34.93
N LYS A 501 -26.74 9.24 -34.05
CA LYS A 501 -25.42 9.85 -34.33
C LYS A 501 -24.32 8.84 -34.62
N ASN A 502 -24.31 7.70 -33.93
CA ASN A 502 -23.29 6.65 -34.12
C ASN A 502 -23.63 5.74 -35.32
N ALA A 503 -24.92 5.59 -35.67
CA ALA A 503 -25.34 4.86 -36.86
C ALA A 503 -24.84 5.53 -38.17
N LYS A 504 -24.86 6.86 -38.25
CA LYS A 504 -24.31 7.60 -39.41
C LYS A 504 -22.79 7.41 -39.57
N ASN A 505 -22.06 7.25 -38.48
CA ASN A 505 -20.61 6.99 -38.54
C ASN A 505 -20.29 5.52 -38.90
N SER A 506 -21.16 4.57 -38.59
CA SER A 506 -20.98 3.16 -38.98
C SER A 506 -21.38 2.89 -40.44
N GLU A 507 -22.38 3.59 -40.97
CA GLU A 507 -22.75 3.50 -42.41
C GLU A 507 -21.69 4.13 -43.32
N LEU A 508 -21.00 5.19 -42.89
CA LEU A 508 -19.86 5.76 -43.63
C LEU A 508 -18.63 4.85 -43.69
N VAL A 509 -18.51 3.89 -42.78
CA VAL A 509 -17.42 2.89 -42.76
C VAL A 509 -17.76 1.67 -43.64
N SER A 510 -19.04 1.37 -43.88
CA SER A 510 -19.49 0.26 -44.72
C SER A 510 -19.63 0.62 -46.21
N ALA A 511 -19.69 1.91 -46.55
CA ALA A 511 -19.81 2.40 -47.93
C ALA A 511 -18.47 2.87 -48.54
N GLY A 512 -17.39 2.17 -48.22
CA GLY A 512 -16.09 2.34 -48.92
C GLY A 512 -16.12 1.66 -50.29
N GLU A 513 -16.66 2.33 -51.30
CA GLU A 513 -16.58 1.91 -52.69
C GLU A 513 -15.13 1.67 -53.12
N LEU A 514 -14.88 0.47 -53.61
CA LEU A 514 -13.68 0.10 -54.38
C LEU A 514 -13.60 1.00 -55.62
N VAL A 515 -12.72 1.99 -55.58
CA VAL A 515 -12.35 2.73 -56.80
C VAL A 515 -11.45 1.84 -57.63
N PRO A 516 -11.79 1.52 -58.90
CA PRO A 516 -10.94 0.69 -59.77
C PRO A 516 -9.64 1.44 -60.10
N SER A 517 -8.53 0.76 -59.97
CA SER A 517 -7.21 1.24 -60.40
C SER A 517 -7.20 1.43 -61.93
N GLY A 518 -7.36 2.65 -62.39
CA GLY A 518 -7.09 3.04 -63.75
C GLY A 518 -5.58 2.97 -64.03
N ARG A 519 -5.19 2.14 -64.98
CA ARG A 519 -3.88 2.17 -65.66
C ARG A 519 -3.66 3.55 -66.23
N ARG A 520 -2.49 4.10 -66.07
CA ARG A 520 -1.91 5.09 -66.99
C ARG A 520 -0.56 4.55 -67.48
N ASP A 521 -0.49 4.59 -68.75
CA ASP A 521 0.68 4.30 -69.59
C ASP A 521 1.95 5.07 -69.18
#